data_8528f879179e359790ffbff7e5209fc2
#
_entry.id   8528f879179e359790ffbff7e5209fc2
#
_cell.length_a   1.000
_cell.length_b   1.000
_cell.length_c   1.000
_cell.angle_alpha   90.00
_cell.angle_beta   90.00
_cell.angle_gamma   90.00
#
_symmetry.space_group_name_H-M   'P 1'
#
loop_
_entity.id
_entity.type
_entity.pdbx_description
1 polymer ?
#
loop_
_entity_poly.entity_id
_entity_poly.type
_entity_poly.pdbx_seq_one_letter_code
_entity_poly.pdbx_strand_id
1 'polypeptide(L)'
;MSVSNADHHVQVVIDLLKDADAQQWTPDTPDIRNYWDDSGSERGNGADMPAVLYVWSPTGSTLERFSSDGDKFDRQDTIEIQIWSFDEPETQQLQSDVVDILSQYLDDNKIRTPFSDLAPTGVDDFREQTSATHTDHYVMSVEVGTRGLQDTQKLA
;
A
#
# COMPACT_ATOMS: atom_id res chain seq x y z
N MET A 1 -15.48 -6.16 -2.54
CA MET A 1 -15.17 -5.01 -1.65
C MET A 1 -15.78 -3.75 -2.21
N SER A 2 -16.30 -2.91 -1.35
CA SER A 2 -16.85 -1.60 -1.71
C SER A 2 -15.98 -0.51 -1.07
N VAL A 3 -15.45 0.40 -1.89
CA VAL A 3 -14.55 1.46 -1.43
C VAL A 3 -15.17 2.81 -1.76
N SER A 4 -15.21 3.69 -0.78
CA SER A 4 -15.79 5.02 -0.93
C SER A 4 -14.81 5.98 -1.63
N ASN A 5 -15.31 6.84 -2.51
CA ASN A 5 -14.53 7.94 -3.06
C ASN A 5 -14.07 8.94 -1.99
N ALA A 6 -14.67 8.91 -0.79
CA ALA A 6 -14.25 9.75 0.32
C ALA A 6 -13.04 9.21 1.08
N ASP A 7 -12.66 7.94 0.85
CA ASP A 7 -11.53 7.34 1.55
C ASP A 7 -10.19 7.88 1.03
N HIS A 8 -9.24 8.04 1.94
CA HIS A 8 -7.88 8.40 1.58
C HIS A 8 -7.26 7.31 0.70
N HIS A 9 -6.49 7.70 -0.32
CA HIS A 9 -5.92 6.73 -1.27
C HIS A 9 -5.00 5.70 -0.60
N VAL A 10 -4.29 6.07 0.47
CA VAL A 10 -3.51 5.09 1.26
C VAL A 10 -4.43 4.01 1.84
N GLN A 11 -5.56 4.40 2.40
CA GLN A 11 -6.51 3.44 2.96
C GLN A 11 -7.10 2.54 1.88
N VAL A 12 -7.36 3.10 0.71
CA VAL A 12 -7.87 2.30 -0.43
C VAL A 12 -6.86 1.23 -0.83
N VAL A 13 -5.58 1.57 -0.92
CA VAL A 13 -4.53 0.59 -1.24
C VAL A 13 -4.43 -0.49 -0.16
N ILE A 14 -4.50 -0.10 1.12
CA ILE A 14 -4.51 -1.07 2.23
C ILE A 14 -5.68 -2.04 2.06
N ASP A 15 -6.87 -1.53 1.79
CA ASP A 15 -8.07 -2.36 1.66
C ASP A 15 -7.98 -3.30 0.46
N LEU A 16 -7.42 -2.84 -0.66
CA LEU A 16 -7.19 -3.68 -1.82
C LEU A 16 -6.24 -4.84 -1.52
N LEU A 17 -5.15 -4.56 -0.83
CA LEU A 17 -4.19 -5.61 -0.46
C LEU A 17 -4.79 -6.61 0.53
N LYS A 18 -5.59 -6.14 1.49
CA LYS A 18 -6.27 -7.01 2.44
C LYS A 18 -7.35 -7.87 1.79
N ASP A 19 -7.93 -7.39 0.70
CA ASP A 19 -9.01 -8.08 -0.01
C ASP A 19 -8.48 -9.14 -0.99
N ALA A 20 -7.18 -9.18 -1.24
CA ALA A 20 -6.56 -10.17 -2.10
C ALA A 20 -6.74 -11.58 -1.53
N ASP A 21 -7.03 -12.54 -2.40
CA ASP A 21 -7.17 -13.93 -2.00
C ASP A 21 -5.87 -14.48 -1.42
N ALA A 22 -5.97 -15.37 -0.44
CA ALA A 22 -4.80 -15.99 0.18
C ALA A 22 -3.89 -16.66 -0.85
N GLN A 23 -4.44 -17.14 -1.95
CA GLN A 23 -3.69 -17.80 -3.03
C GLN A 23 -2.84 -16.83 -3.85
N GLN A 24 -3.12 -15.54 -3.78
CA GLN A 24 -2.33 -14.51 -4.47
C GLN A 24 -1.03 -14.20 -3.72
N TRP A 25 -0.94 -14.61 -2.45
CA TRP A 25 0.27 -14.47 -1.65
C TRP A 25 1.08 -15.77 -1.72
N THR A 26 2.27 -15.72 -2.32
CA THR A 26 3.15 -16.88 -2.48
C THR A 26 3.62 -17.44 -1.13
N PRO A 27 4.13 -16.58 -0.22
CA PRO A 27 4.34 -17.02 1.17
C PRO A 27 3.01 -16.98 1.94
N ASP A 28 3.07 -17.01 3.26
CA ASP A 28 1.90 -16.78 4.08
C ASP A 28 1.37 -15.36 3.88
N THR A 29 0.06 -15.18 4.07
CA THR A 29 -0.57 -13.86 3.97
C THR A 29 0.08 -12.89 4.97
N PRO A 30 0.61 -11.75 4.49
CA PRO A 30 1.23 -10.78 5.38
C PRO A 30 0.21 -9.98 6.18
N ASP A 31 0.67 -9.37 7.27
CA ASP A 31 -0.11 -8.35 7.97
C ASP A 31 0.06 -7.02 7.24
N ILE A 32 -1.02 -6.30 7.01
CA ILE A 32 -1.02 -5.06 6.23
C ILE A 32 -1.49 -3.92 7.12
N ARG A 33 -0.64 -2.90 7.25
CA ARG A 33 -0.86 -1.79 8.17
C ARG A 33 -0.59 -0.44 7.51
N ASN A 34 -1.19 0.61 8.07
CA ASN A 34 -0.74 1.97 7.79
C ASN A 34 0.64 2.16 8.42
N TYR A 35 1.53 2.86 7.70
CA TYR A 35 2.89 3.13 8.17
C TYR A 35 2.94 3.77 9.58
N TRP A 36 1.93 4.58 9.90
CA TRP A 36 1.86 5.30 11.17
C TRP A 36 1.24 4.50 12.31
N ASP A 37 0.78 3.26 12.05
CA ASP A 37 0.26 2.38 13.12
C ASP A 37 1.35 1.96 14.09
N ASP A 38 2.58 1.81 13.60
CA ASP A 38 3.74 1.48 14.43
C ASP A 38 4.76 2.61 14.38
N SER A 39 5.41 2.91 15.50
CA SER A 39 6.49 3.89 15.54
C SER A 39 7.84 3.23 15.26
N GLY A 40 8.84 4.06 14.91
CA GLY A 40 10.14 3.65 14.38
C GLY A 40 10.73 2.34 14.92
N SER A 41 10.99 2.26 16.24
CA SER A 41 11.61 1.08 16.84
C SER A 41 10.66 -0.12 16.98
N GLU A 42 9.37 0.09 16.80
CA GLU A 42 8.35 -0.95 16.90
C GLU A 42 7.99 -1.54 15.53
N ARG A 43 8.51 -0.96 14.44
CA ARG A 43 8.22 -1.49 13.11
C ARG A 43 8.84 -2.84 12.90
N GLY A 44 8.17 -3.64 12.08
CA GLY A 44 8.60 -4.96 11.73
C GLY A 44 7.74 -6.02 12.38
N ASN A 45 8.16 -7.24 12.22
CA ASN A 45 7.46 -8.41 12.76
C ASN A 45 8.33 -9.11 13.80
N GLY A 46 7.71 -9.73 14.78
CA GLY A 46 8.38 -10.64 15.70
C GLY A 46 8.66 -11.99 15.01
N ALA A 47 9.51 -12.80 15.65
CA ALA A 47 9.98 -14.07 15.07
C ALA A 47 8.86 -15.03 14.67
N ASP A 48 7.74 -15.02 15.42
CA ASP A 48 6.60 -15.90 15.19
C ASP A 48 5.42 -15.21 14.49
N MET A 49 5.65 -14.00 13.99
CA MET A 49 4.61 -13.21 13.32
C MET A 49 4.77 -13.27 11.81
N PRO A 50 3.68 -13.09 11.05
CA PRO A 50 3.80 -12.97 9.60
C PRO A 50 4.57 -11.71 9.22
N ALA A 51 5.06 -11.66 7.99
CA ALA A 51 5.65 -10.45 7.43
C ALA A 51 4.65 -9.29 7.50
N VAL A 52 5.16 -8.08 7.58
CA VAL A 52 4.33 -6.87 7.70
C VAL A 52 4.55 -5.97 6.50
N LEU A 53 3.47 -5.49 5.92
CA LEU A 53 3.46 -4.48 4.88
C LEU A 53 2.98 -3.15 5.49
N TYR A 54 3.79 -2.11 5.32
CA TYR A 54 3.44 -0.75 5.74
C TYR A 54 3.15 0.11 4.52
N VAL A 55 2.00 0.75 4.51
CA VAL A 55 1.52 1.56 3.40
C VAL A 55 1.44 3.02 3.84
N TRP A 56 2.02 3.92 3.06
CA TRP A 56 1.97 5.36 3.33
C TRP A 56 2.24 6.19 2.08
N SER A 57 2.01 7.50 2.18
CA SER A 57 2.33 8.46 1.13
C SER A 57 3.44 9.39 1.64
N PRO A 58 4.72 9.11 1.30
CA PRO A 58 5.85 9.85 1.86
C PRO A 58 5.96 11.28 1.36
N THR A 59 5.45 11.57 0.17
CA THR A 59 5.58 12.87 -0.49
C THR A 59 4.30 13.70 -0.48
N GLY A 60 3.24 13.18 0.16
CA GLY A 60 1.95 13.84 0.16
C GLY A 60 1.20 13.68 -1.15
N SER A 61 0.16 14.48 -1.33
CA SER A 61 -0.77 14.35 -2.43
C SER A 61 -0.87 15.63 -3.24
N THR A 62 -1.16 15.51 -4.53
CA THR A 62 -1.54 16.63 -5.39
C THR A 62 -3.05 16.60 -5.58
N LEU A 63 -3.68 17.75 -5.37
CA LEU A 63 -5.13 17.90 -5.51
C LEU A 63 -5.43 18.94 -6.58
N GLU A 64 -6.39 18.61 -7.44
CA GLU A 64 -6.90 19.53 -8.44
C GLU A 64 -8.43 19.48 -8.42
N ARG A 65 -9.07 20.65 -8.41
CA ARG A 65 -10.53 20.71 -8.43
C ARG A 65 -11.06 20.11 -9.72
N PHE A 66 -11.94 19.12 -9.58
CA PHE A 66 -12.54 18.43 -10.72
C PHE A 66 -13.79 19.13 -11.22
N SER A 67 -14.61 19.69 -10.32
CA SER A 67 -15.87 20.35 -10.67
C SER A 67 -15.91 21.78 -10.14
N SER A 68 -16.68 22.65 -10.81
CA SER A 68 -16.80 24.06 -10.44
C SER A 68 -17.50 24.28 -9.09
N ASP A 69 -18.30 23.36 -8.62
CA ASP A 69 -18.97 23.43 -7.33
C ASP A 69 -18.12 22.87 -6.18
N GLY A 70 -16.95 22.30 -6.49
CA GLY A 70 -16.02 21.83 -5.48
C GLY A 70 -16.39 20.52 -4.80
N ASP A 71 -17.28 19.74 -5.38
CA ASP A 71 -17.71 18.46 -4.82
C ASP A 71 -16.61 17.41 -4.85
N LYS A 72 -15.71 17.49 -5.82
CA LYS A 72 -14.70 16.46 -6.06
C LYS A 72 -13.37 17.06 -6.44
N PHE A 73 -12.34 16.37 -6.03
CA PHE A 73 -10.96 16.66 -6.43
C PHE A 73 -10.38 15.48 -7.16
N ASP A 74 -9.58 15.77 -8.20
CA ASP A 74 -8.68 14.81 -8.80
C ASP A 74 -7.44 14.75 -7.91
N ARG A 75 -7.20 13.58 -7.35
CA ARG A 75 -6.11 13.37 -6.40
C ARG A 75 -5.06 12.44 -6.99
N GLN A 76 -3.81 12.85 -6.89
CA GLN A 76 -2.65 12.02 -7.25
C GLN A 76 -1.79 11.79 -6.02
N ASP A 77 -1.39 10.55 -5.82
CA ASP A 77 -0.48 10.16 -4.74
C ASP A 77 0.64 9.29 -5.30
N THR A 78 1.81 9.41 -4.67
CA THR A 78 2.84 8.39 -4.73
C THR A 78 2.81 7.64 -3.41
N ILE A 79 2.51 6.36 -3.48
CA ILE A 79 2.34 5.51 -2.30
C ILE A 79 3.50 4.53 -2.24
N GLU A 80 4.09 4.40 -1.07
CA GLU A 80 5.14 3.42 -0.80
C GLU A 80 4.58 2.31 0.06
N ILE A 81 4.87 1.08 -0.34
CA ILE A 81 4.57 -0.12 0.42
C ILE A 81 5.89 -0.73 0.85
N GLN A 82 6.19 -0.68 2.13
CA GLN A 82 7.39 -1.30 2.70
C GLN A 82 7.06 -2.71 3.18
N ILE A 83 7.90 -3.65 2.82
CA ILE A 83 7.73 -5.07 3.16
C ILE A 83 8.83 -5.45 4.13
N TRP A 84 8.46 -5.83 5.35
CA TRP A 84 9.38 -6.19 6.42
C TRP A 84 9.27 -7.67 6.73
N SER A 85 10.39 -8.39 6.63
CA SER A 85 10.45 -9.83 6.89
C SER A 85 11.85 -10.19 7.41
N PHE A 86 11.97 -11.33 8.07
CA PHE A 86 13.28 -11.86 8.48
C PHE A 86 13.96 -12.70 7.39
N ASP A 87 13.28 -12.97 6.29
CA ASP A 87 13.77 -13.85 5.23
C ASP A 87 13.81 -13.09 3.90
N GLU A 88 15.00 -13.00 3.30
CA GLU A 88 15.17 -12.29 2.04
C GLU A 88 14.32 -12.89 0.90
N PRO A 89 14.32 -14.22 0.67
CA PRO A 89 13.46 -14.81 -0.35
C PRO A 89 11.97 -14.53 -0.14
N GLU A 90 11.49 -14.57 1.11
CA GLU A 90 10.10 -14.22 1.44
C GLU A 90 9.80 -12.77 1.08
N THR A 91 10.70 -11.86 1.43
CA THR A 91 10.53 -10.44 1.13
C THR A 91 10.46 -10.20 -0.38
N GLN A 92 11.32 -10.86 -1.16
CA GLN A 92 11.31 -10.78 -2.62
C GLN A 92 10.00 -11.31 -3.21
N GLN A 93 9.51 -12.43 -2.68
CA GLN A 93 8.23 -12.99 -3.15
C GLN A 93 7.06 -12.06 -2.84
N LEU A 94 7.02 -11.49 -1.64
CA LEU A 94 5.98 -10.53 -1.28
C LEU A 94 6.04 -9.28 -2.14
N GLN A 95 7.23 -8.80 -2.48
CA GLN A 95 7.38 -7.66 -3.38
C GLN A 95 6.75 -7.98 -4.76
N SER A 96 7.04 -9.16 -5.31
CA SER A 96 6.45 -9.60 -6.56
C SER A 96 4.93 -9.77 -6.46
N ASP A 97 4.45 -10.32 -5.36
CA ASP A 97 3.02 -10.52 -5.12
C ASP A 97 2.28 -9.17 -5.07
N VAL A 98 2.84 -8.18 -4.39
CA VAL A 98 2.25 -6.83 -4.32
C VAL A 98 2.14 -6.23 -5.73
N VAL A 99 3.20 -6.32 -6.52
CA VAL A 99 3.18 -5.83 -7.91
C VAL A 99 2.09 -6.53 -8.72
N ASP A 100 1.99 -7.85 -8.62
CA ASP A 100 0.99 -8.62 -9.36
C ASP A 100 -0.44 -8.28 -8.94
N ILE A 101 -0.69 -8.21 -7.64
CA ILE A 101 -2.02 -7.90 -7.11
C ILE A 101 -2.48 -6.52 -7.59
N LEU A 102 -1.62 -5.52 -7.46
CA LEU A 102 -1.97 -4.15 -7.84
C LEU A 102 -2.06 -3.98 -9.36
N SER A 103 -1.25 -4.72 -10.13
CA SER A 103 -1.31 -4.66 -11.59
C SER A 103 -2.61 -5.24 -12.16
N GLN A 104 -3.19 -6.22 -11.49
CA GLN A 104 -4.44 -6.84 -11.92
C GLN A 104 -5.66 -5.97 -11.60
N TYR A 105 -5.49 -5.01 -10.73
CA TYR A 105 -6.59 -4.25 -10.16
C TYR A 105 -7.46 -3.53 -11.20
N LEU A 106 -6.84 -2.80 -12.11
CA LEU A 106 -7.59 -2.06 -13.14
C LEU A 106 -8.17 -2.98 -14.22
N ASP A 107 -7.64 -4.18 -14.34
CA ASP A 107 -8.14 -5.17 -15.29
C ASP A 107 -9.34 -5.95 -14.72
N ASP A 108 -9.55 -5.89 -13.41
CA ASP A 108 -10.65 -6.57 -12.74
C ASP A 108 -11.82 -5.61 -12.50
N ASN A 109 -12.77 -5.60 -13.44
CA ASN A 109 -13.97 -4.74 -13.37
C ASN A 109 -14.88 -5.04 -12.18
N LYS A 110 -14.59 -6.05 -11.38
CA LYS A 110 -15.39 -6.41 -10.20
C LYS A 110 -15.06 -5.51 -9.01
N ILE A 111 -13.89 -4.90 -8.99
CA ILE A 111 -13.48 -4.06 -7.88
C ILE A 111 -13.84 -2.60 -8.18
N ARG A 112 -14.65 -2.01 -7.33
CA ARG A 112 -15.03 -0.60 -7.44
C ARG A 112 -14.17 0.23 -6.52
N THR A 113 -13.47 1.20 -7.09
CA THR A 113 -12.65 2.12 -6.32
C THR A 113 -12.66 3.51 -6.95
N PRO A 114 -12.17 4.53 -6.23
CA PRO A 114 -12.05 5.87 -6.77
C PRO A 114 -10.94 6.01 -7.82
N PHE A 115 -10.08 5.01 -7.98
CA PHE A 115 -8.93 5.13 -8.87
C PHE A 115 -9.32 5.07 -10.34
N SER A 116 -8.85 6.06 -11.10
CA SER A 116 -8.82 6.02 -12.56
C SER A 116 -7.49 5.45 -13.05
N ASP A 117 -6.45 5.49 -12.21
CA ASP A 117 -5.15 4.92 -12.50
C ASP A 117 -4.52 4.41 -11.20
N LEU A 118 -3.94 3.24 -11.28
CA LEU A 118 -3.21 2.60 -10.19
C LEU A 118 -2.14 1.71 -10.82
N ALA A 119 -0.88 2.08 -10.64
CA ALA A 119 0.20 1.31 -11.26
C ALA A 119 1.43 1.27 -10.37
N PRO A 120 2.05 0.11 -10.17
CA PRO A 120 3.38 0.05 -9.61
C PRO A 120 4.36 0.80 -10.53
N THR A 121 5.17 1.67 -9.95
CA THR A 121 6.10 2.54 -10.69
C THR A 121 7.55 2.26 -10.38
N GLY A 122 7.84 1.50 -9.34
CA GLY A 122 9.21 1.16 -8.99
C GLY A 122 9.29 0.20 -7.82
N VAL A 123 10.45 -0.40 -7.66
CA VAL A 123 10.77 -1.27 -6.54
C VAL A 123 12.14 -0.89 -6.00
N ASP A 124 12.30 -0.99 -4.69
CA ASP A 124 13.57 -0.76 -4.01
C ASP A 124 13.89 -1.89 -3.05
N ASP A 125 15.17 -2.11 -2.85
CA ASP A 125 15.70 -3.14 -1.98
C ASP A 125 16.62 -2.45 -0.95
N PHE A 126 16.12 -2.31 0.28
CA PHE A 126 16.89 -1.72 1.38
C PHE A 126 17.75 -2.75 2.13
N ARG A 127 17.58 -4.01 1.81
CA ARG A 127 18.28 -5.19 2.32
C ARG A 127 18.19 -5.40 3.82
N GLU A 128 18.85 -4.59 4.62
CA GLU A 128 18.88 -4.78 6.05
C GLU A 128 18.44 -3.52 6.77
N GLN A 129 17.47 -3.69 7.64
CA GLN A 129 17.05 -2.66 8.58
C GLN A 129 17.01 -3.26 9.97
N THR A 130 17.40 -2.48 10.95
CA THR A 130 17.32 -2.89 12.35
C THR A 130 16.33 -2.00 13.09
N SER A 131 15.60 -2.60 14.03
CA SER A 131 14.80 -1.86 14.98
C SER A 131 15.33 -2.14 16.40
N ALA A 132 14.86 -1.39 17.40
CA ALA A 132 15.27 -1.61 18.78
C ALA A 132 14.87 -2.98 19.32
N THR A 133 13.77 -3.54 18.80
CA THR A 133 13.20 -4.81 19.27
C THR A 133 13.49 -5.98 18.31
N HIS A 134 13.79 -5.69 17.05
CA HIS A 134 14.02 -6.68 16.01
C HIS A 134 15.22 -6.28 15.19
N THR A 135 16.10 -7.23 14.93
CA THR A 135 17.31 -7.03 14.14
C THR A 135 17.23 -7.84 12.85
N ASP A 136 18.05 -7.46 11.89
CA ASP A 136 18.26 -8.23 10.65
C ASP A 136 17.00 -8.40 9.78
N HIS A 137 16.09 -7.44 9.84
CA HIS A 137 14.98 -7.40 8.89
C HIS A 137 15.49 -7.11 7.48
N TYR A 138 14.88 -7.78 6.52
CA TYR A 138 14.99 -7.40 5.12
C TYR A 138 13.80 -6.51 4.80
N VAL A 139 14.09 -5.34 4.27
CA VAL A 139 13.05 -4.38 3.90
C VAL A 139 13.16 -4.10 2.42
N MET A 140 12.07 -4.33 1.71
CA MET A 140 11.94 -3.97 0.31
C MET A 140 10.71 -3.10 0.15
N SER A 141 10.65 -2.34 -0.93
CA SER A 141 9.48 -1.50 -1.17
C SER A 141 8.96 -1.61 -2.57
N VAL A 142 7.68 -1.28 -2.72
CA VAL A 142 7.02 -1.07 -4.01
C VAL A 142 6.48 0.35 -3.98
N GLU A 143 6.82 1.13 -5.00
CA GLU A 143 6.26 2.45 -5.22
C GLU A 143 5.08 2.34 -6.16
N VAL A 144 3.97 2.98 -5.80
CA VAL A 144 2.72 2.91 -6.54
C VAL A 144 2.22 4.32 -6.81
N GLY A 145 1.97 4.63 -8.08
CA GLY A 145 1.29 5.84 -8.47
C GLY A 145 -0.22 5.62 -8.51
N THR A 146 -0.97 6.49 -7.85
CA THR A 146 -2.42 6.45 -7.86
C THR A 146 -3.00 7.78 -8.30
N ARG A 147 -4.10 7.72 -9.04
CA ARG A 147 -4.87 8.89 -9.43
C ARG A 147 -6.34 8.55 -9.41
N GLY A 148 -7.16 9.46 -8.93
CA GLY A 148 -8.60 9.25 -8.90
C GLY A 148 -9.33 10.40 -8.22
N LEU A 149 -10.65 10.28 -8.18
CA LEU A 149 -11.49 11.30 -7.58
C LEU A 149 -11.62 11.08 -6.08
N GLN A 150 -11.63 12.15 -5.33
CA GLN A 150 -11.92 12.13 -3.90
C GLN A 150 -13.01 13.14 -3.58
N ASP A 151 -14.03 12.71 -2.84
CA ASP A 151 -15.12 13.57 -2.39
C ASP A 151 -14.65 14.53 -1.30
N THR A 152 -15.21 15.72 -1.31
CA THR A 152 -14.83 16.79 -0.38
C THR A 152 -15.15 16.49 1.09
N GLN A 153 -16.03 15.54 1.35
CA GLN A 153 -16.41 15.18 2.72
C GLN A 153 -15.24 14.80 3.61
N LYS A 154 -14.20 14.18 3.01
CA LYS A 154 -12.99 13.80 3.75
C LYS A 154 -11.92 14.87 3.72
N LEU A 155 -12.08 15.91 2.90
CA LEU A 155 -11.13 17.01 2.77
C LEU A 155 -11.52 18.24 3.59
N ALA A 156 -12.76 18.27 4.02
CA ALA A 156 -13.30 19.40 4.77
C ALA A 156 -12.83 19.43 6.24
#